data_45ffd36f96b2ef220b616b600816a448
#
_entry.id   45ffd36f96b2ef220b616b600816a448
#
_cell.length_a   1.000
_cell.length_b   1.000
_cell.length_c   1.000
_cell.angle_alpha   90.00
_cell.angle_beta   90.00
_cell.angle_gamma   90.00
#
_symmetry.space_group_name_H-M   'P 1'
#
loop_
_entity.id
_entity.type
_entity.pdbx_description
1 polymer ?
#
loop_
_entity_poly.entity_id
_entity_poly.type
_entity_poly.pdbx_seq_one_letter_code
_entity_poly.pdbx_strand_id
1 'polypeptide(L)'
;MRLLHPLLGGRFSENATFDRSDRPEIHKVVVRDASGKPMSEEAIEELLAGTDRSLYRKWIPDNARATGLFVYDVAIDLRTLFAVSVNQMEPELTKEKVEELKEKGWISSRNVFGECLIMPKEHRDKAILAIAKALINWRISSNQSRTFSLMETLAIAISDNANSLAGAIRAKLIDDSEKAKAKPIVDETAGAELFVTLPCSGYMVTETESADALQRAEERLIELLSAFDYENQK
;
A
#
# COMPACT_ATOMS: atom_id res chain seq x y z
N MET A 1 3.04 5.90 10.44
CA MET A 1 2.65 7.03 9.58
C MET A 1 1.17 6.92 9.24
N ARG A 2 0.45 8.01 9.28
CA ARG A 2 -0.97 8.09 8.88
C ARG A 2 -1.13 9.23 7.90
N LEU A 3 -1.86 8.98 6.83
CA LEU A 3 -2.04 9.95 5.75
C LEU A 3 -3.52 10.23 5.53
N LEU A 4 -3.83 11.47 5.23
CA LEU A 4 -5.16 11.93 4.84
C LEU A 4 -5.15 12.31 3.35
N HIS A 5 -6.00 11.64 2.58
CA HIS A 5 -6.16 11.89 1.16
C HIS A 5 -7.61 12.17 0.79
N PRO A 6 -7.90 13.15 -0.05
CA PRO A 6 -9.15 13.18 -0.77
C PRO A 6 -9.09 12.16 -1.90
N LEU A 7 -10.10 11.33 -2.02
CA LEU A 7 -10.30 10.50 -3.18
C LEU A 7 -11.40 11.13 -4.05
N LEU A 8 -11.00 11.75 -5.14
CA LEU A 8 -11.91 12.31 -6.12
C LEU A 8 -12.02 11.32 -7.29
N GLY A 9 -13.11 10.57 -7.33
CA GLY A 9 -13.42 9.69 -8.45
C GLY A 9 -12.65 8.37 -8.51
N GLY A 10 -12.10 7.89 -7.38
CA GLY A 10 -11.48 6.57 -7.31
C GLY A 10 -12.49 5.44 -7.45
N ARG A 11 -12.07 4.32 -8.03
CA ARG A 11 -12.83 3.07 -8.07
C ARG A 11 -12.39 2.17 -6.93
N PHE A 12 -13.33 1.75 -6.10
CA PHE A 12 -13.14 0.59 -5.24
C PHE A 12 -13.72 -0.63 -5.94
N SER A 13 -12.90 -1.66 -6.12
CA SER A 13 -13.42 -3.00 -6.31
C SER A 13 -13.49 -3.64 -4.93
N GLU A 14 -14.65 -3.84 -4.38
CA GLU A 14 -14.79 -4.87 -3.37
C GLU A 14 -14.31 -6.19 -3.99
N ASN A 15 -13.59 -7.00 -3.23
CA ASN A 15 -13.26 -8.36 -3.60
C ASN A 15 -14.57 -9.17 -3.62
N ALA A 16 -15.35 -8.99 -4.67
CA ALA A 16 -16.47 -9.85 -4.94
C ALA A 16 -15.88 -11.21 -5.33
N THR A 17 -15.93 -12.15 -4.41
CA THR A 17 -15.80 -13.56 -4.72
C THR A 17 -16.97 -13.89 -5.63
N PHE A 18 -16.71 -13.97 -6.95
CA PHE A 18 -17.70 -14.41 -7.89
C PHE A 18 -17.86 -15.93 -7.74
N ASP A 19 -18.93 -16.35 -7.12
CA ASP A 19 -19.46 -17.68 -7.38
C ASP A 19 -20.10 -17.65 -8.78
N ARG A 20 -19.53 -18.45 -9.68
CA ARG A 20 -19.96 -18.53 -11.08
C ARG A 20 -21.36 -19.12 -11.23
N SER A 21 -21.87 -19.86 -10.22
CA SER A 21 -23.17 -20.51 -10.25
C SER A 21 -24.35 -19.56 -10.13
N ASP A 22 -24.15 -18.42 -9.46
CA ASP A 22 -25.26 -17.56 -9.05
C ASP A 22 -25.57 -16.41 -10.02
N ARG A 23 -24.78 -16.23 -11.10
CA ARG A 23 -24.99 -15.15 -12.07
C ARG A 23 -24.99 -15.63 -13.51
N PRO A 24 -26.15 -15.98 -14.05
CA PRO A 24 -26.32 -16.41 -15.44
C PRO A 24 -25.98 -15.32 -16.48
N GLU A 25 -25.76 -14.08 -16.05
CA GLU A 25 -25.53 -12.91 -16.90
C GLU A 25 -24.06 -12.67 -17.25
N ILE A 26 -23.15 -13.53 -16.80
CA ILE A 26 -21.75 -13.45 -17.21
C ILE A 26 -21.68 -13.86 -18.67
N HIS A 27 -21.56 -12.90 -19.56
CA HIS A 27 -21.41 -13.12 -20.99
C HIS A 27 -20.16 -13.94 -21.26
N LYS A 28 -20.34 -15.18 -21.71
CA LYS A 28 -19.26 -16.00 -22.23
C LYS A 28 -18.61 -15.28 -23.40
N VAL A 29 -17.29 -15.23 -23.42
CA VAL A 29 -16.56 -14.79 -24.60
C VAL A 29 -16.77 -15.86 -25.66
N VAL A 30 -17.41 -15.53 -26.75
CA VAL A 30 -17.55 -16.43 -27.89
C VAL A 30 -16.21 -16.51 -28.59
N VAL A 31 -15.50 -17.62 -28.39
CA VAL A 31 -14.26 -17.92 -29.13
C VAL A 31 -14.66 -18.56 -30.45
N ARG A 32 -14.06 -18.09 -31.54
CA ARG A 32 -14.35 -18.58 -32.91
C ARG A 32 -13.09 -19.22 -33.45
N ASP A 33 -13.30 -20.28 -34.24
CA ASP A 33 -12.23 -20.90 -35.01
C ASP A 33 -11.77 -20.05 -36.22
N ALA A 34 -10.77 -20.52 -36.94
CA ALA A 34 -10.26 -19.84 -38.13
C ALA A 34 -11.29 -19.63 -39.25
N SER A 35 -12.39 -20.40 -39.22
CA SER A 35 -13.52 -20.30 -40.17
C SER A 35 -14.61 -19.32 -39.71
N GLY A 36 -14.45 -18.75 -38.51
CA GLY A 36 -15.41 -17.83 -37.88
C GLY A 36 -16.57 -18.50 -37.16
N LYS A 37 -16.59 -19.84 -37.03
CA LYS A 37 -17.61 -20.55 -36.28
C LYS A 37 -17.31 -20.59 -34.79
N PRO A 38 -18.33 -20.48 -33.91
CA PRO A 38 -18.14 -20.66 -32.47
C PRO A 38 -17.52 -22.02 -32.16
N MET A 39 -16.48 -22.05 -31.33
CA MET A 39 -15.85 -23.27 -30.85
C MET A 39 -16.70 -23.91 -29.72
N SER A 40 -16.64 -25.26 -29.58
CA SER A 40 -17.23 -25.94 -28.46
C SER A 40 -16.47 -25.67 -27.15
N GLU A 41 -17.12 -25.92 -26.00
CA GLU A 41 -16.48 -25.70 -24.70
C GLU A 41 -15.24 -26.59 -24.52
N GLU A 42 -15.31 -27.86 -24.96
CA GLU A 42 -14.19 -28.79 -24.87
C GLU A 42 -12.99 -28.31 -25.71
N ALA A 43 -13.25 -27.86 -26.95
CA ALA A 43 -12.19 -27.33 -27.82
C ALA A 43 -11.54 -26.05 -27.28
N ILE A 44 -12.29 -25.26 -26.53
CA ILE A 44 -11.77 -24.07 -25.91
C ILE A 44 -10.97 -24.41 -24.64
N GLU A 45 -11.40 -25.38 -23.83
CA GLU A 45 -10.66 -25.89 -22.69
C GLU A 45 -9.31 -26.47 -23.12
N GLU A 46 -9.30 -27.24 -24.23
CA GLU A 46 -8.06 -27.77 -24.80
C GLU A 46 -7.13 -26.66 -25.30
N LEU A 47 -7.67 -25.63 -25.95
CA LEU A 47 -6.91 -24.45 -26.41
C LEU A 47 -6.31 -23.64 -25.27
N LEU A 48 -6.98 -23.59 -24.13
CA LEU A 48 -6.57 -22.85 -22.96
C LEU A 48 -5.74 -23.66 -21.97
N ALA A 49 -5.65 -24.98 -22.18
CA ALA A 49 -4.88 -25.87 -21.32
C ALA A 49 -3.41 -25.37 -21.20
N GLY A 50 -2.96 -25.16 -19.97
CA GLY A 50 -1.62 -24.65 -19.69
C GLY A 50 -1.45 -23.13 -19.82
N THR A 51 -2.54 -22.36 -19.97
CA THR A 51 -2.50 -20.90 -19.97
C THR A 51 -3.30 -20.32 -18.79
N ASP A 52 -2.91 -19.14 -18.29
CA ASP A 52 -3.65 -18.37 -17.28
C ASP A 52 -4.90 -17.67 -17.86
N ARG A 53 -5.30 -17.98 -19.07
CA ARG A 53 -6.44 -17.35 -19.73
C ARG A 53 -7.75 -18.02 -19.33
N SER A 54 -8.77 -17.21 -19.10
CA SER A 54 -10.12 -17.66 -18.77
C SER A 54 -11.10 -17.26 -19.87
N LEU A 55 -12.02 -18.17 -20.20
CA LEU A 55 -13.16 -17.90 -21.10
C LEU A 55 -14.09 -16.80 -20.63
N TYR A 56 -14.06 -16.53 -19.34
CA TYR A 56 -14.96 -15.56 -18.74
C TYR A 56 -14.27 -14.22 -18.59
N ARG A 57 -14.80 -13.18 -19.23
CA ARG A 57 -14.45 -11.83 -18.82
C ARG A 57 -14.88 -11.67 -17.36
N LYS A 58 -13.95 -11.26 -16.52
CA LYS A 58 -14.31 -10.74 -15.19
C LYS A 58 -15.12 -9.46 -15.41
N TRP A 59 -16.42 -9.61 -15.52
CA TRP A 59 -17.31 -8.45 -15.46
C TRP A 59 -17.43 -8.09 -13.98
N ILE A 60 -17.05 -6.88 -13.65
CA ILE A 60 -17.36 -6.30 -12.34
C ILE A 60 -18.59 -5.42 -12.55
N PRO A 61 -19.80 -5.94 -12.29
CA PRO A 61 -21.04 -5.24 -12.62
C PRO A 61 -21.20 -3.95 -11.82
N ASP A 62 -20.71 -3.92 -10.61
CA ASP A 62 -20.83 -2.78 -9.70
C ASP A 62 -19.51 -2.02 -9.62
N ASN A 63 -19.32 -1.14 -10.58
CA ASN A 63 -18.25 -0.15 -10.50
C ASN A 63 -18.65 0.93 -9.51
N ALA A 64 -18.59 0.62 -8.22
CA ALA A 64 -18.80 1.61 -7.19
C ALA A 64 -17.70 2.67 -7.29
N ARG A 65 -18.10 3.92 -7.44
CA ARG A 65 -17.22 5.07 -7.31
C ARG A 65 -17.42 5.64 -5.93
N ALA A 66 -16.36 5.74 -5.17
CA ALA A 66 -16.40 6.45 -3.92
C ALA A 66 -15.59 7.74 -4.05
N THR A 67 -16.15 8.81 -3.53
CA THR A 67 -15.48 10.09 -3.34
C THR A 67 -15.48 10.40 -1.86
N GLY A 68 -14.40 10.95 -1.34
CA GLY A 68 -14.34 11.30 0.08
C GLY A 68 -12.90 11.53 0.55
N LEU A 69 -12.78 11.65 1.86
CA LEU A 69 -11.48 11.73 2.52
C LEU A 69 -11.15 10.35 3.07
N PHE A 70 -9.93 9.91 2.79
CA PHE A 70 -9.43 8.60 3.21
C PHE A 70 -8.26 8.78 4.15
N VAL A 71 -8.27 8.01 5.22
CA VAL A 71 -7.14 7.88 6.14
C VAL A 71 -6.60 6.48 5.96
N TYR A 72 -5.30 6.36 5.76
CA TYR A 72 -4.65 5.07 5.76
C TYR A 72 -3.41 5.08 6.64
N ASP A 73 -3.11 3.94 7.22
CA ASP A 73 -1.99 3.73 8.12
C ASP A 73 -0.91 2.88 7.47
N VAL A 74 0.33 3.24 7.74
CA VAL A 74 1.49 2.44 7.40
C VAL A 74 2.29 2.18 8.68
N ALA A 75 2.48 0.92 9.02
CA ALA A 75 3.38 0.48 10.07
C ALA A 75 4.61 -0.19 9.46
N ILE A 76 5.79 0.20 9.89
CA ILE A 76 7.05 -0.39 9.45
C ILE A 76 7.77 -0.92 10.68
N ASP A 77 8.00 -2.23 10.73
CA ASP A 77 8.85 -2.82 11.76
C ASP A 77 10.32 -2.71 11.33
N LEU A 78 11.03 -1.75 11.93
CA LEU A 78 12.42 -1.49 11.61
C LEU A 78 13.33 -2.67 11.97
N ARG A 79 12.92 -3.53 12.92
CA ARG A 79 13.70 -4.68 13.35
C ARG A 79 13.84 -5.74 12.27
N THR A 80 12.90 -5.78 11.32
CA THR A 80 12.86 -6.76 10.23
C THR A 80 13.03 -6.14 8.84
N LEU A 81 12.91 -4.82 8.71
CA LEU A 81 12.83 -4.14 7.40
C LEU A 81 13.97 -4.51 6.44
N PHE A 82 15.20 -4.66 6.95
CA PHE A 82 16.36 -4.99 6.15
C PHE A 82 17.06 -6.27 6.63
N ALA A 83 16.34 -7.10 7.37
CA ALA A 83 16.82 -8.35 7.92
C ALA A 83 16.11 -9.53 7.26
N VAL A 84 16.84 -10.61 7.04
CA VAL A 84 16.29 -11.89 6.60
C VAL A 84 16.64 -12.95 7.65
N SER A 85 15.64 -13.69 8.15
CA SER A 85 15.88 -14.73 9.14
C SER A 85 16.68 -15.88 8.57
N VAL A 86 17.70 -16.29 9.31
CA VAL A 86 18.47 -17.52 9.07
C VAL A 86 18.25 -18.55 10.17
N ASN A 87 17.16 -18.39 10.92
CA ASN A 87 16.77 -19.32 11.99
C ASN A 87 16.66 -20.74 11.43
N GLN A 88 17.27 -21.69 12.12
CA GLN A 88 17.28 -23.09 11.68
C GLN A 88 15.90 -23.75 11.69
N MET A 89 14.99 -23.28 12.54
CA MET A 89 13.66 -23.88 12.68
C MET A 89 12.67 -23.41 11.60
N GLU A 90 12.77 -22.15 11.19
CA GLU A 90 11.93 -21.55 10.15
C GLU A 90 12.78 -20.66 9.24
N PRO A 91 13.62 -21.26 8.40
CA PRO A 91 14.52 -20.49 7.53
C PRO A 91 13.71 -19.83 6.40
N GLU A 92 13.86 -18.54 6.23
CA GLU A 92 13.30 -17.80 5.08
C GLU A 92 14.08 -18.08 3.79
N LEU A 93 15.30 -18.56 3.91
CA LEU A 93 16.21 -18.81 2.80
C LEU A 93 16.82 -20.21 2.87
N THR A 94 17.17 -20.76 1.69
CA THR A 94 17.99 -21.97 1.61
C THR A 94 19.44 -21.69 2.03
N LYS A 95 20.19 -22.72 2.41
CA LYS A 95 21.60 -22.57 2.82
C LYS A 95 22.45 -21.97 1.72
N GLU A 96 22.23 -22.40 0.48
CA GLU A 96 22.95 -21.89 -0.69
C GLU A 96 22.71 -20.39 -0.87
N LYS A 97 21.46 -19.95 -0.64
CA LYS A 97 21.09 -18.54 -0.76
C LYS A 97 21.69 -17.70 0.37
N VAL A 98 21.80 -18.26 1.56
CA VAL A 98 22.46 -17.61 2.70
C VAL A 98 23.94 -17.35 2.37
N GLU A 99 24.65 -18.34 1.82
CA GLU A 99 26.07 -18.16 1.44
C GLU A 99 26.22 -17.16 0.30
N GLU A 100 25.36 -17.21 -0.73
CA GLU A 100 25.35 -16.22 -1.81
C GLU A 100 25.16 -14.78 -1.28
N LEU A 101 24.28 -14.58 -0.30
CA LEU A 101 24.06 -13.26 0.29
C LEU A 101 25.27 -12.79 1.10
N LYS A 102 25.93 -13.69 1.84
CA LYS A 102 27.18 -13.37 2.55
C LYS A 102 28.28 -12.96 1.58
N GLU A 103 28.43 -13.67 0.46
CA GLU A 103 29.38 -13.31 -0.59
C GLU A 103 29.08 -11.93 -1.20
N LYS A 104 27.79 -11.52 -1.20
CA LYS A 104 27.33 -10.19 -1.62
C LYS A 104 27.43 -9.13 -0.51
N GLY A 105 28.09 -9.46 0.61
CA GLY A 105 28.35 -8.51 1.69
C GLY A 105 27.23 -8.36 2.72
N TRP A 106 26.26 -9.27 2.75
CA TRP A 106 25.28 -9.29 3.83
C TRP A 106 25.95 -9.67 5.15
N ILE A 107 25.57 -9.03 6.24
CA ILE A 107 26.23 -9.11 7.53
C ILE A 107 25.41 -10.04 8.43
N SER A 108 26.10 -11.04 9.02
CA SER A 108 25.47 -11.88 10.05
C SER A 108 25.25 -11.05 11.31
N SER A 109 24.02 -11.06 11.80
CA SER A 109 23.63 -10.34 13.00
C SER A 109 22.53 -11.10 13.74
N ARG A 110 22.02 -10.49 14.79
CA ARG A 110 20.90 -11.00 15.58
C ARG A 110 19.94 -9.88 15.92
N ASN A 111 18.68 -10.12 15.67
CA ASN A 111 17.59 -9.24 16.10
C ASN A 111 16.73 -9.92 17.19
N VAL A 112 15.63 -9.27 17.59
CA VAL A 112 14.71 -9.81 18.62
C VAL A 112 14.06 -11.12 18.23
N PHE A 113 14.07 -11.51 16.97
CA PHE A 113 13.49 -12.75 16.44
C PHE A 113 14.53 -13.87 16.26
N GLY A 114 15.81 -13.58 16.42
CA GLY A 114 16.89 -14.56 16.32
C GLY A 114 17.99 -14.15 15.35
N GLU A 115 18.72 -15.15 14.84
CA GLU A 115 19.81 -14.94 13.91
C GLU A 115 19.28 -14.50 12.53
N CYS A 116 19.95 -13.52 11.95
CA CYS A 116 19.55 -12.94 10.66
C CYS A 116 20.75 -12.48 9.85
N LEU A 117 20.52 -12.26 8.56
CA LEU A 117 21.40 -11.50 7.68
C LEU A 117 20.86 -10.10 7.49
N ILE A 118 21.70 -9.11 7.65
CA ILE A 118 21.36 -7.69 7.44
C ILE A 118 21.89 -7.24 6.09
N MET A 119 21.04 -6.55 5.33
CA MET A 119 21.40 -5.94 4.05
C MET A 119 22.58 -4.98 4.21
N PRO A 120 23.57 -4.96 3.29
CA PRO A 120 24.68 -4.02 3.32
C PRO A 120 24.20 -2.55 3.40
N LYS A 121 24.92 -1.73 4.17
CA LYS A 121 24.55 -0.33 4.42
C LYS A 121 24.29 0.47 3.14
N GLU A 122 25.15 0.31 2.13
CA GLU A 122 25.00 1.01 0.85
C GLU A 122 23.66 0.71 0.15
N HIS A 123 23.20 -0.55 0.23
CA HIS A 123 21.91 -0.94 -0.32
C HIS A 123 20.75 -0.46 0.56
N ARG A 124 20.90 -0.48 1.90
CA ARG A 124 19.90 0.07 2.83
C ARG A 124 19.68 1.55 2.57
N ASP A 125 20.74 2.34 2.45
CA ASP A 125 20.66 3.78 2.22
C ASP A 125 19.85 4.09 0.94
N LYS A 126 20.09 3.36 -0.14
CA LYS A 126 19.33 3.48 -1.39
C LYS A 126 17.86 3.06 -1.21
N ALA A 127 17.62 1.97 -0.48
CA ALA A 127 16.30 1.45 -0.23
C ALA A 127 15.48 2.40 0.67
N ILE A 128 16.08 3.01 1.68
CA ILE A 128 15.45 4.01 2.55
C ILE A 128 14.91 5.17 1.72
N LEU A 129 15.73 5.74 0.84
CA LEU A 129 15.29 6.83 -0.05
C LEU A 129 14.10 6.40 -0.92
N ALA A 130 14.16 5.21 -1.48
CA ALA A 130 13.08 4.67 -2.32
C ALA A 130 11.80 4.44 -1.53
N ILE A 131 11.89 3.89 -0.32
CA ILE A 131 10.75 3.62 0.56
C ILE A 131 10.08 4.94 0.98
N ALA A 132 10.86 5.91 1.47
CA ALA A 132 10.31 7.20 1.88
C ALA A 132 9.57 7.88 0.73
N LYS A 133 10.18 7.95 -0.44
CA LYS A 133 9.59 8.52 -1.64
C LYS A 133 8.32 7.78 -2.09
N ALA A 134 8.33 6.45 -2.04
CA ALA A 134 7.19 5.64 -2.42
C ALA A 134 6.00 5.84 -1.46
N LEU A 135 6.26 5.92 -0.16
CA LEU A 135 5.22 6.13 0.85
C LEU A 135 4.58 7.53 0.75
N ILE A 136 5.36 8.56 0.52
CA ILE A 136 4.85 9.93 0.38
C ILE A 136 4.08 10.13 -0.93
N ASN A 137 4.56 9.50 -2.01
CA ASN A 137 3.98 9.66 -3.33
C ASN A 137 3.05 8.51 -3.73
N TRP A 138 2.65 7.69 -2.76
CA TRP A 138 1.75 6.57 -3.05
C TRP A 138 0.43 7.04 -3.64
N ARG A 139 -0.01 6.35 -4.69
CA ARG A 139 -1.27 6.64 -5.36
C ARG A 139 -1.97 5.35 -5.75
N ILE A 140 -3.28 5.35 -5.66
CA ILE A 140 -4.07 4.24 -6.17
C ILE A 140 -4.05 4.31 -7.70
N SER A 141 -3.45 3.30 -8.33
CA SER A 141 -3.31 3.22 -9.78
C SER A 141 -4.18 2.13 -10.42
N SER A 142 -5.10 1.54 -9.65
CA SER A 142 -5.98 0.50 -10.17
C SER A 142 -6.89 1.02 -11.28
N ASN A 143 -6.91 0.31 -12.41
CA ASN A 143 -7.76 0.59 -13.57
C ASN A 143 -7.51 1.96 -14.24
N GLN A 144 -6.30 2.17 -14.70
CA GLN A 144 -5.86 3.41 -15.34
C GLN A 144 -6.48 3.68 -16.71
N SER A 145 -7.19 2.72 -17.32
CA SER A 145 -7.68 2.84 -18.69
C SER A 145 -8.74 3.94 -18.91
N ARG A 146 -9.35 4.44 -17.85
CA ARG A 146 -10.42 5.45 -17.94
C ARG A 146 -10.45 6.51 -16.86
N THR A 147 -9.69 6.37 -15.78
CA THR A 147 -9.77 7.30 -14.66
C THR A 147 -8.40 7.41 -14.00
N PHE A 148 -7.80 8.58 -14.07
CA PHE A 148 -6.63 8.90 -13.26
C PHE A 148 -7.10 9.14 -11.82
N SER A 149 -6.37 8.60 -10.85
CA SER A 149 -6.61 8.96 -9.46
C SER A 149 -6.16 10.39 -9.23
N LEU A 150 -7.08 11.24 -8.84
CA LEU A 150 -6.80 12.61 -8.41
C LEU A 150 -6.49 12.65 -6.91
N MET A 151 -5.73 11.66 -6.41
CA MET A 151 -5.31 11.64 -5.02
C MET A 151 -4.25 12.71 -4.77
N GLU A 152 -4.51 13.50 -3.78
CA GLU A 152 -3.60 14.50 -3.26
C GLU A 152 -3.42 14.28 -1.77
N THR A 153 -2.18 14.24 -1.29
CA THR A 153 -1.93 14.10 0.14
C THR A 153 -2.21 15.41 0.84
N LEU A 154 -3.16 15.41 1.76
CA LEU A 154 -3.55 16.60 2.52
C LEU A 154 -2.75 16.73 3.81
N ALA A 155 -2.52 15.65 4.52
CA ALA A 155 -1.75 15.64 5.76
C ALA A 155 -1.07 14.30 5.98
N ILE A 156 0.08 14.35 6.63
CA ILE A 156 0.86 13.20 7.06
C ILE A 156 1.16 13.35 8.54
N ALA A 157 0.93 12.30 9.30
CA ALA A 157 1.38 12.19 10.69
C ALA A 157 2.44 11.10 10.81
N ILE A 158 3.52 11.37 11.49
CA ILE A 158 4.62 10.44 11.77
C ILE A 158 4.79 10.32 13.27
N SER A 159 4.83 9.10 13.80
CA SER A 159 5.10 8.83 15.20
C SER A 159 5.50 7.35 15.38
N ASP A 160 6.22 7.03 16.41
CA ASP A 160 6.46 5.68 16.92
C ASP A 160 5.31 5.17 17.80
N ASN A 161 4.35 6.04 18.13
CA ASN A 161 3.20 5.73 18.98
C ASN A 161 1.91 5.70 18.15
N ALA A 162 1.28 4.53 18.07
CA ALA A 162 0.04 4.34 17.33
C ALA A 162 -1.14 5.19 17.87
N ASN A 163 -1.20 5.45 19.18
CA ASN A 163 -2.25 6.27 19.77
C ASN A 163 -2.09 7.75 19.35
N SER A 164 -0.86 8.25 19.29
CA SER A 164 -0.59 9.59 18.78
C SER A 164 -1.01 9.73 17.32
N LEU A 165 -0.73 8.72 16.48
CA LEU A 165 -1.18 8.71 15.09
C LEU A 165 -2.71 8.70 15.00
N ALA A 166 -3.37 7.84 15.78
CA ALA A 166 -4.83 7.76 15.78
C ALA A 166 -5.49 9.08 16.24
N GLY A 167 -4.86 9.78 17.17
CA GLY A 167 -5.28 11.11 17.61
C GLY A 167 -5.06 12.20 16.56
N ALA A 168 -3.90 12.18 15.90
CA ALA A 168 -3.46 13.27 15.02
C ALA A 168 -4.31 13.45 13.77
N ILE A 169 -4.69 12.36 13.12
CA ILE A 169 -5.55 12.40 11.92
C ILE A 169 -6.70 11.43 12.12
N ARG A 170 -7.91 11.94 12.19
CA ARG A 170 -9.13 11.15 12.43
C ARG A 170 -10.33 11.73 11.71
N ALA A 171 -11.42 10.98 11.68
CA ALA A 171 -12.70 11.48 11.21
C ALA A 171 -13.66 11.60 12.40
N LYS A 172 -14.42 12.70 12.46
CA LYS A 172 -15.54 12.87 13.36
C LYS A 172 -16.83 12.68 12.60
N LEU A 173 -17.64 11.73 13.03
CA LEU A 173 -18.98 11.55 12.50
C LEU A 173 -19.82 12.76 12.89
N ILE A 174 -20.45 13.41 11.89
CA ILE A 174 -21.33 14.56 12.10
C ILE A 174 -22.78 14.13 12.10
N ASP A 175 -23.09 13.15 11.26
CA ASP A 175 -24.43 12.65 11.01
C ASP A 175 -24.33 11.15 10.73
N ASP A 176 -25.13 10.35 11.45
CA ASP A 176 -25.21 8.88 11.35
C ASP A 176 -26.43 8.39 10.58
N SER A 177 -27.10 9.29 9.84
CA SER A 177 -28.18 8.95 8.92
C SER A 177 -27.72 7.99 7.82
N GLU A 178 -28.63 7.48 6.98
CA GLU A 178 -28.35 6.55 5.87
C GLU A 178 -27.17 6.98 4.96
N LYS A 179 -26.88 8.29 4.94
CA LYS A 179 -25.68 8.86 4.27
C LYS A 179 -24.82 9.54 5.30
N ALA A 180 -24.20 8.72 6.13
CA ALA A 180 -23.29 9.19 7.17
C ALA A 180 -22.26 10.21 6.64
N LYS A 181 -22.18 11.35 7.33
CA LYS A 181 -21.23 12.42 7.01
C LYS A 181 -20.15 12.47 8.07
N ALA A 182 -18.90 12.49 7.62
CA ALA A 182 -17.75 12.64 8.50
C ALA A 182 -16.97 13.91 8.14
N LYS A 183 -16.44 14.57 9.17
CA LYS A 183 -15.52 15.69 9.03
C LYS A 183 -14.12 15.23 9.41
N PRO A 184 -13.10 15.53 8.61
CA PRO A 184 -11.73 15.24 8.98
C PRO A 184 -11.28 16.16 10.11
N ILE A 185 -10.41 15.63 10.97
CA ILE A 185 -9.77 16.36 12.05
C ILE A 185 -8.28 16.10 11.93
N VAL A 186 -7.49 17.16 11.92
CA VAL A 186 -6.05 17.16 12.12
C VAL A 186 -5.79 17.81 13.46
N ASP A 187 -5.20 17.07 14.39
CA ASP A 187 -4.98 17.50 15.77
C ASP A 187 -3.48 17.62 16.03
N GLU A 188 -3.02 18.84 16.06
CA GLU A 188 -1.62 19.19 16.25
C GLU A 188 -1.12 18.92 17.67
N THR A 189 -2.05 18.69 18.61
CA THR A 189 -1.73 18.42 20.02
C THR A 189 -1.61 16.92 20.35
N ALA A 190 -1.86 16.05 19.38
CA ALA A 190 -1.89 14.60 19.59
C ALA A 190 -0.52 13.94 19.83
N GLY A 191 0.58 14.70 19.74
CA GLY A 191 1.93 14.19 20.00
C GLY A 191 2.56 13.42 18.84
N ALA A 192 2.01 13.53 17.64
CA ALA A 192 2.65 13.09 16.41
C ALA A 192 3.25 14.28 15.66
N GLU A 193 4.29 14.03 14.87
CA GLU A 193 4.83 15.03 13.95
C GLU A 193 3.89 15.16 12.76
N LEU A 194 3.35 16.36 12.54
CA LEU A 194 2.38 16.65 11.49
C LEU A 194 2.99 17.45 10.36
N PHE A 195 2.63 17.05 9.14
CA PHE A 195 3.01 17.71 7.90
C PHE A 195 1.73 17.95 7.09
N VAL A 196 1.30 19.21 7.03
CA VAL A 196 0.01 19.59 6.43
C VAL A 196 0.27 20.37 5.16
N THR A 197 -0.34 19.94 4.06
CA THR A 197 -0.17 20.59 2.75
C THR A 197 -1.13 21.77 2.58
N LEU A 198 -0.79 22.73 1.72
CA LEU A 198 -1.65 23.87 1.42
C LEU A 198 -3.05 23.48 0.96
N PRO A 199 -3.25 22.44 0.13
CA PRO A 199 -4.59 22.00 -0.25
C PRO A 199 -5.48 21.58 0.93
N CYS A 200 -4.91 21.22 2.08
CA CYS A 200 -5.67 20.84 3.27
C CYS A 200 -6.60 21.96 3.75
N SER A 201 -6.22 23.21 3.63
CA SER A 201 -7.03 24.38 4.01
C SER A 201 -8.37 24.46 3.26
N GLY A 202 -8.47 23.86 2.09
CA GLY A 202 -9.73 23.73 1.34
C GLY A 202 -10.75 22.78 1.99
N TYR A 203 -10.30 21.91 2.91
CA TYR A 203 -11.10 20.89 3.58
C TYR A 203 -11.32 21.18 5.06
N MET A 204 -10.35 21.83 5.70
CA MET A 204 -10.39 22.17 7.11
C MET A 204 -9.54 23.41 7.41
N VAL A 205 -9.78 24.00 8.56
CA VAL A 205 -8.92 25.07 9.10
C VAL A 205 -7.72 24.39 9.78
N THR A 206 -6.52 24.83 9.43
CA THR A 206 -5.26 24.42 10.03
C THR A 206 -4.34 25.63 10.19
N GLU A 207 -3.41 25.57 11.12
CA GLU A 207 -2.43 26.64 11.38
C GLU A 207 -1.02 26.29 10.91
N THR A 208 -0.83 25.04 10.43
CA THR A 208 0.52 24.48 10.15
C THR A 208 0.72 24.09 8.68
N GLU A 209 -0.19 24.47 7.79
CA GLU A 209 -0.02 24.16 6.38
C GLU A 209 1.24 24.82 5.78
N SER A 210 1.95 24.05 4.96
CA SER A 210 3.12 24.56 4.24
C SER A 210 3.25 23.93 2.85
N ALA A 211 3.88 24.70 1.94
CA ALA A 211 4.10 24.24 0.56
C ALA A 211 5.13 23.10 0.47
N ASP A 212 6.01 22.98 1.44
CA ASP A 212 7.08 21.98 1.51
C ASP A 212 6.74 20.79 2.43
N ALA A 213 5.49 20.69 2.89
CA ALA A 213 5.07 19.67 3.85
C ALA A 213 5.44 18.24 3.42
N LEU A 214 5.23 17.88 2.15
CA LEU A 214 5.56 16.54 1.65
C LEU A 214 7.06 16.29 1.62
N GLN A 215 7.84 17.29 1.23
CA GLN A 215 9.30 17.20 1.23
C GLN A 215 9.82 17.00 2.65
N ARG A 216 9.35 17.79 3.59
CA ARG A 216 9.73 17.68 5.02
C ARG A 216 9.33 16.33 5.61
N ALA A 217 8.17 15.80 5.24
CA ALA A 217 7.75 14.47 5.68
C ALA A 217 8.65 13.36 5.09
N GLU A 218 9.06 13.48 3.82
CA GLU A 218 10.01 12.58 3.18
C GLU A 218 11.37 12.60 3.86
N GLU A 219 11.92 13.81 4.10
CA GLU A 219 13.18 14.01 4.80
C GLU A 219 13.14 13.41 6.22
N ARG A 220 12.03 13.62 6.93
CA ARG A 220 11.85 13.08 8.28
C ARG A 220 11.76 11.54 8.29
N LEU A 221 11.10 10.94 7.33
CA LEU A 221 11.08 9.47 7.18
C LEU A 221 12.49 8.93 6.91
N ILE A 222 13.23 9.56 6.02
CA ILE A 222 14.62 9.18 5.72
C ILE A 222 15.48 9.25 6.98
N GLU A 223 15.37 10.34 7.75
CA GLU A 223 16.10 10.52 9.01
C GLU A 223 15.78 9.39 10.00
N LEU A 224 14.50 9.13 10.27
CA LEU A 224 14.06 8.09 11.20
C LEU A 224 14.50 6.68 10.77
N LEU A 225 14.35 6.36 9.50
CA LEU A 225 14.77 5.07 8.95
C LEU A 225 16.29 4.91 8.98
N SER A 226 17.05 6.00 8.78
CA SER A 226 18.52 5.98 8.78
C SER A 226 19.11 5.95 10.18
N ALA A 227 18.41 6.51 11.16
CA ALA A 227 18.88 6.59 12.55
C ALA A 227 18.81 5.25 13.30
N PHE A 228 18.03 4.29 12.81
CA PHE A 228 17.89 2.98 13.45
C PHE A 228 19.15 2.13 13.28
N ASP A 229 19.66 1.56 14.37
CA ASP A 229 20.80 0.65 14.34
C ASP A 229 20.36 -0.76 13.94
N TYR A 230 20.42 -1.05 12.64
CA TYR A 230 20.02 -2.34 12.08
C TYR A 230 20.99 -3.47 12.45
N GLU A 231 22.24 -3.14 12.78
CA GLU A 231 23.30 -4.12 12.95
C GLU A 231 23.43 -4.57 14.41
N ASN A 232 23.12 -3.71 15.37
CA ASN A 232 23.29 -3.96 16.80
C ASN A 232 21.97 -3.92 17.56
N GLN A 233 20.99 -4.67 17.09
CA GLN A 233 19.69 -4.77 17.76
C GLN A 233 19.82 -5.58 19.04
N LYS A 234 19.37 -5.02 20.16
CA LYS A 234 19.40 -5.67 21.48
C LYS A 234 18.01 -6.10 21.90
#